data_12d3b3647c4727cc21bba141618057c2
#
_entry.id   12d3b3647c4727cc21bba141618057c2
#
_cell.length_a   1.000
_cell.length_b   1.000
_cell.length_c   1.000
_cell.angle_alpha   90.00
_cell.angle_beta   90.00
_cell.angle_gamma   90.00
#
_symmetry.space_group_name_H-M   'P 1'
#
loop_
_entity.id
_entity.type
_entity.pdbx_description
1 polymer ?
#
loop_
_entity_poly.entity_id
_entity_poly.type
_entity_poly.pdbx_seq_one_letter_code
_entity_poly.pdbx_strand_id
1 'polypeptide(L)'
;MKQISLWVLLLWGIFCRVQAQETYYEKHIIFPEKATAAQKLDMASRLVPTPQQLEWQQMEFTAFLHFGINTFTGREWGDGTENPALFNPTELDCEQWVRALKDGGFKMAIITAKHHDGFCLWPTKTTRHSVASSPWRGGKGDLVRELRDACDKYGIKFGVYLSPWDRNAACYGDSPAYNQFFIEQLTELLTQYGEVHEVWFDGANGEGPNGKKQEYDWDAVMKTIRRLQPKAVTAIMGDDVRWVGNEKGIGRETEWSATALPPGIYPRSEELRKGLGIYGKAKDLGGRDIVARTKELFWWPSEVDVSIRPGWFYHAAQDKQVKSLAHLVDIYFKSVGYNSVLLLNIPPDKRGLIHENDVQRLK
;
A
#
# COMPACT_ATOMS: atom_id res chain seq x y z
N MET A 1 -77.60 17.19 23.97
CA MET A 1 -76.29 17.20 24.56
C MET A 1 -75.66 15.83 24.21
N LYS A 2 -74.72 15.78 23.25
CA LYS A 2 -74.02 14.58 22.80
C LYS A 2 -72.57 14.75 23.22
N GLN A 3 -72.09 13.86 24.08
CA GLN A 3 -70.67 13.77 24.46
C GLN A 3 -69.89 13.14 23.34
N ILE A 4 -68.82 13.82 22.90
CA ILE A 4 -67.84 13.32 21.97
C ILE A 4 -66.68 12.82 22.78
N SER A 5 -66.46 11.50 22.81
CA SER A 5 -65.29 10.87 23.40
C SER A 5 -64.10 10.89 22.46
N LEU A 6 -63.03 11.56 22.87
CA LEU A 6 -61.78 11.67 22.13
C LEU A 6 -60.88 10.49 22.48
N TRP A 7 -60.66 9.58 21.52
CA TRP A 7 -59.71 8.49 21.65
C TRP A 7 -58.33 8.99 21.17
N VAL A 8 -57.38 9.14 22.09
CA VAL A 8 -55.99 9.43 21.79
C VAL A 8 -55.30 8.10 21.51
N LEU A 9 -54.97 7.81 20.25
CA LEU A 9 -54.12 6.70 19.87
C LEU A 9 -52.67 7.06 20.15
N LEU A 10 -52.07 6.48 21.19
CA LEU A 10 -50.65 6.49 21.44
C LEU A 10 -49.95 5.48 20.50
N LEU A 11 -49.38 6.00 19.42
CA LEU A 11 -48.44 5.25 18.58
C LEU A 11 -47.12 5.14 19.29
N TRP A 12 -46.85 4.00 19.91
CA TRP A 12 -45.53 3.61 20.36
C TRP A 12 -44.69 3.20 19.13
N GLY A 13 -43.89 4.13 18.65
CA GLY A 13 -42.86 3.83 17.65
C GLY A 13 -41.78 2.95 18.31
N ILE A 14 -41.78 1.66 18.00
CA ILE A 14 -40.66 0.77 18.32
C ILE A 14 -39.51 1.17 17.43
N PHE A 15 -38.60 2.01 17.93
CA PHE A 15 -37.30 2.21 17.33
C PHE A 15 -36.47 0.93 17.54
N CYS A 16 -36.52 0.00 16.60
CA CYS A 16 -35.50 -1.03 16.47
C CYS A 16 -34.18 -0.32 16.18
N ARG A 17 -33.37 -0.07 17.23
CA ARG A 17 -31.95 0.17 17.05
C ARG A 17 -31.37 -1.14 16.51
N VAL A 18 -31.13 -1.19 15.22
CA VAL A 18 -30.18 -2.15 14.64
C VAL A 18 -28.83 -1.74 15.20
N GLN A 19 -28.43 -2.35 16.33
CA GLN A 19 -27.03 -2.33 16.72
C GLN A 19 -26.29 -3.06 15.59
N ALA A 20 -25.50 -2.32 14.83
CA ALA A 20 -24.52 -2.94 13.96
C ALA A 20 -23.69 -3.85 14.88
N GLN A 21 -23.79 -5.15 14.65
CA GLN A 21 -23.00 -6.14 15.36
C GLN A 21 -21.55 -5.82 15.02
N GLU A 22 -20.77 -5.35 16.00
CA GLU A 22 -19.35 -5.10 15.78
C GLU A 22 -18.75 -6.41 15.29
N THR A 23 -18.17 -6.37 14.08
CA THR A 23 -17.55 -7.55 13.49
C THR A 23 -16.35 -7.92 14.36
N TYR A 24 -16.39 -9.09 14.96
CA TYR A 24 -15.27 -9.59 15.78
C TYR A 24 -14.01 -9.70 14.90
N TYR A 25 -12.92 -9.14 15.37
CA TYR A 25 -11.60 -9.39 14.84
C TYR A 25 -10.56 -9.41 15.96
N GLU A 26 -9.49 -10.16 15.77
CA GLU A 26 -8.35 -10.22 16.67
C GLU A 26 -7.08 -10.42 15.84
N LYS A 27 -6.42 -9.32 15.47
CA LYS A 27 -5.22 -9.37 14.62
C LYS A 27 -3.91 -9.61 15.34
N HIS A 28 -3.93 -9.67 16.68
CA HIS A 28 -2.74 -9.88 17.50
C HIS A 28 -3.10 -10.65 18.76
N ILE A 29 -2.45 -11.77 19.00
CA ILE A 29 -2.62 -12.60 20.20
C ILE A 29 -1.28 -12.69 20.93
N ILE A 30 -1.31 -12.42 22.24
CA ILE A 30 -0.20 -12.70 23.17
C ILE A 30 -0.57 -13.97 23.92
N PHE A 31 0.25 -15.02 23.76
CA PHE A 31 0.03 -16.28 24.44
C PHE A 31 0.38 -16.19 25.94
N PRO A 32 -0.44 -16.79 26.83
CA PRO A 32 -0.08 -16.91 28.22
C PRO A 32 1.27 -17.63 28.39
N GLU A 33 2.08 -17.19 29.33
CA GLU A 33 3.45 -17.69 29.52
C GLU A 33 3.53 -19.22 29.71
N LYS A 34 2.51 -19.79 30.38
CA LYS A 34 2.41 -21.24 30.66
C LYS A 34 1.54 -21.99 29.65
N ALA A 35 1.15 -21.37 28.54
CA ALA A 35 0.32 -22.02 27.53
C ALA A 35 1.08 -23.18 26.86
N THR A 36 0.45 -24.37 26.85
CA THR A 36 0.96 -25.52 26.11
C THR A 36 0.88 -25.28 24.58
N ALA A 37 1.63 -26.08 23.80
CA ALA A 37 1.55 -26.01 22.34
C ALA A 37 0.10 -26.20 21.82
N ALA A 38 -0.66 -27.12 22.39
CA ALA A 38 -2.06 -27.36 22.04
C ALA A 38 -2.95 -26.15 22.32
N GLN A 39 -2.77 -25.50 23.48
CA GLN A 39 -3.50 -24.28 23.83
C GLN A 39 -3.16 -23.11 22.90
N LYS A 40 -1.87 -22.96 22.54
CA LYS A 40 -1.45 -21.94 21.57
C LYS A 40 -2.08 -22.17 20.20
N LEU A 41 -2.15 -23.40 19.72
CA LEU A 41 -2.79 -23.75 18.43
C LEU A 41 -4.32 -23.48 18.49
N ASP A 42 -4.99 -23.79 19.60
CA ASP A 42 -6.40 -23.45 19.79
C ASP A 42 -6.61 -21.93 19.78
N MET A 43 -5.80 -21.17 20.49
CA MET A 43 -5.86 -19.70 20.48
C MET A 43 -5.56 -19.13 19.10
N ALA A 44 -4.57 -19.67 18.36
CA ALA A 44 -4.23 -19.24 17.03
C ALA A 44 -5.38 -19.37 16.03
N SER A 45 -6.30 -20.33 16.24
CA SER A 45 -7.50 -20.51 15.41
C SER A 45 -8.50 -19.36 15.54
N ARG A 46 -8.37 -18.52 16.56
CA ARG A 46 -9.23 -17.33 16.80
C ARG A 46 -8.65 -16.04 16.22
N LEU A 47 -7.43 -16.09 15.72
CA LEU A 47 -6.82 -14.94 15.06
C LEU A 47 -7.54 -14.69 13.74
N VAL A 48 -8.08 -13.49 13.57
CA VAL A 48 -8.88 -13.11 12.40
C VAL A 48 -8.51 -11.70 11.93
N PRO A 49 -8.59 -11.43 10.62
CA PRO A 49 -8.27 -10.13 10.06
C PRO A 49 -9.21 -9.04 10.56
N THR A 50 -8.74 -7.81 10.51
CA THR A 50 -9.66 -6.67 10.52
C THR A 50 -10.53 -6.69 9.26
N PRO A 51 -11.71 -6.03 9.27
CA PRO A 51 -12.54 -5.90 8.07
C PRO A 51 -11.77 -5.35 6.87
N GLN A 52 -10.87 -4.38 7.08
CA GLN A 52 -10.04 -3.77 6.05
C GLN A 52 -9.02 -4.76 5.47
N GLN A 53 -8.36 -5.54 6.33
CA GLN A 53 -7.43 -6.58 5.89
C GLN A 53 -8.15 -7.68 5.10
N LEU A 54 -9.36 -8.07 5.53
CA LEU A 54 -10.16 -9.06 4.81
C LEU A 54 -10.57 -8.55 3.43
N GLU A 55 -11.09 -7.32 3.34
CA GLU A 55 -11.44 -6.69 2.07
C GLU A 55 -10.24 -6.58 1.14
N TRP A 56 -9.07 -6.20 1.68
CA TRP A 56 -7.83 -6.13 0.93
C TRP A 56 -7.39 -7.51 0.41
N GLN A 57 -7.40 -8.56 1.24
CA GLN A 57 -7.07 -9.92 0.80
C GLN A 57 -8.03 -10.44 -0.29
N GLN A 58 -9.32 -10.06 -0.25
CA GLN A 58 -10.31 -10.43 -1.26
C GLN A 58 -10.10 -9.75 -2.62
N MET A 59 -9.27 -8.71 -2.70
CA MET A 59 -8.91 -8.11 -3.98
C MET A 59 -8.03 -9.03 -4.82
N GLU A 60 -7.16 -9.83 -4.20
CA GLU A 60 -6.22 -10.78 -4.82
C GLU A 60 -5.22 -10.13 -5.79
N PHE A 61 -5.66 -9.20 -6.63
CA PHE A 61 -4.88 -8.65 -7.74
C PHE A 61 -5.01 -7.13 -7.81
N THR A 62 -3.90 -6.44 -7.56
CA THR A 62 -3.78 -4.98 -7.50
C THR A 62 -2.65 -4.49 -8.40
N ALA A 63 -2.69 -3.23 -8.80
CA ALA A 63 -1.73 -2.63 -9.70
C ALA A 63 -0.84 -1.59 -9.01
N PHE A 64 0.45 -1.65 -9.28
CA PHE A 64 1.39 -0.58 -9.00
C PHE A 64 1.61 0.25 -10.27
N LEU A 65 1.72 1.55 -10.13
CA LEU A 65 1.98 2.48 -11.21
C LEU A 65 3.22 3.31 -10.86
N HIS A 66 4.42 2.81 -11.22
CA HIS A 66 5.64 3.58 -11.10
C HIS A 66 5.72 4.59 -12.24
N PHE A 67 5.37 5.82 -11.93
CA PHE A 67 5.46 6.95 -12.84
C PHE A 67 5.95 8.17 -12.08
N GLY A 68 6.83 8.94 -12.65
CA GLY A 68 7.43 10.08 -11.98
C GLY A 68 8.58 10.67 -12.79
N ILE A 69 9.41 11.49 -12.15
CA ILE A 69 10.55 12.11 -12.82
C ILE A 69 11.55 11.06 -13.34
N ASN A 70 11.63 9.90 -12.68
CA ASN A 70 12.49 8.79 -13.09
C ASN A 70 12.10 8.21 -14.46
N THR A 71 10.83 8.24 -14.84
CA THR A 71 10.38 7.89 -16.20
C THR A 71 11.07 8.75 -17.26
N PHE A 72 11.35 10.02 -16.97
CA PHE A 72 11.95 10.98 -17.91
C PHE A 72 13.47 10.94 -17.89
N THR A 73 14.08 10.66 -16.73
CA THR A 73 15.54 10.54 -16.60
C THR A 73 16.08 9.18 -17.03
N GLY A 74 15.21 8.15 -17.08
CA GLY A 74 15.61 6.79 -17.40
C GLY A 74 16.40 6.13 -16.27
N ARG A 75 16.09 6.47 -15.01
CA ARG A 75 16.70 5.90 -13.81
C ARG A 75 15.66 5.14 -12.98
N GLU A 76 16.07 4.06 -12.33
CA GLU A 76 15.23 3.38 -11.34
C GLU A 76 15.16 4.17 -10.04
N TRP A 77 16.29 4.75 -9.62
CA TRP A 77 16.39 5.62 -8.45
C TRP A 77 17.03 6.94 -8.85
N GLY A 78 16.27 8.01 -8.73
CA GLY A 78 16.79 9.36 -8.84
C GLY A 78 17.67 9.72 -7.66
N ASP A 79 18.47 10.76 -7.80
CA ASP A 79 19.38 11.24 -6.76
C ASP A 79 18.84 12.42 -5.94
N GLY A 80 17.65 12.93 -6.29
CA GLY A 80 16.99 14.06 -5.63
C GLY A 80 17.38 15.42 -6.18
N THR A 81 18.23 15.46 -7.24
CA THR A 81 18.67 16.71 -7.87
C THR A 81 18.03 16.94 -9.25
N GLU A 82 17.10 16.07 -9.62
CA GLU A 82 16.43 16.12 -10.91
C GLU A 82 15.69 17.46 -11.11
N ASN A 83 15.90 18.08 -12.27
CA ASN A 83 15.17 19.31 -12.60
C ASN A 83 13.68 18.98 -12.83
N PRO A 84 12.74 19.57 -12.07
CA PRO A 84 11.31 19.37 -12.28
C PRO A 84 10.83 19.63 -13.70
N ALA A 85 11.54 20.48 -14.46
CA ALA A 85 11.22 20.75 -15.87
C ALA A 85 11.32 19.52 -16.79
N LEU A 86 11.98 18.44 -16.38
CA LEU A 86 12.03 17.18 -17.11
C LEU A 86 10.71 16.44 -17.10
N PHE A 87 9.88 16.63 -16.07
CA PHE A 87 8.57 16.00 -15.98
C PHE A 87 7.57 16.71 -16.91
N ASN A 88 7.35 16.14 -18.09
CA ASN A 88 6.46 16.72 -19.08
C ASN A 88 5.80 15.65 -19.96
N PRO A 89 4.87 14.83 -19.44
CA PRO A 89 4.13 13.88 -20.25
C PRO A 89 3.25 14.61 -21.27
N THR A 90 3.30 14.16 -22.54
CA THR A 90 2.66 14.84 -23.68
C THR A 90 1.20 14.45 -23.89
N GLU A 91 0.82 13.23 -23.44
CA GLU A 91 -0.47 12.61 -23.73
C GLU A 91 -1.07 11.94 -22.49
N LEU A 92 -0.75 12.44 -21.27
CA LEU A 92 -1.17 11.79 -20.03
C LEU A 92 -2.68 11.56 -20.01
N ASP A 93 -3.07 10.30 -19.86
CA ASP A 93 -4.45 9.83 -19.76
C ASP A 93 -4.60 8.76 -18.67
N CYS A 94 -4.93 9.20 -17.44
CA CYS A 94 -5.19 8.31 -16.33
C CYS A 94 -6.44 7.43 -16.56
N GLU A 95 -7.38 7.84 -17.40
CA GLU A 95 -8.52 6.98 -17.77
C GLU A 95 -8.06 5.78 -18.62
N GLN A 96 -7.08 5.99 -19.53
CA GLN A 96 -6.49 4.88 -20.28
C GLN A 96 -5.81 3.89 -19.33
N TRP A 97 -5.09 4.38 -18.32
CA TRP A 97 -4.48 3.50 -17.32
C TRP A 97 -5.54 2.64 -16.63
N VAL A 98 -6.55 3.29 -16.05
CA VAL A 98 -7.58 2.60 -15.27
C VAL A 98 -8.42 1.66 -16.12
N ARG A 99 -8.73 2.01 -17.39
CA ARG A 99 -9.41 1.09 -18.33
C ARG A 99 -8.56 -0.16 -18.58
N ALA A 100 -7.26 0.01 -18.86
CA ALA A 100 -6.37 -1.12 -19.08
C ALA A 100 -6.28 -2.03 -17.84
N LEU A 101 -6.22 -1.45 -16.64
CA LEU A 101 -6.23 -2.20 -15.38
C LEU A 101 -7.55 -2.94 -15.18
N LYS A 102 -8.69 -2.27 -15.39
CA LYS A 102 -10.02 -2.88 -15.24
C LYS A 102 -10.22 -4.05 -16.20
N ASP A 103 -9.83 -3.87 -17.47
CA ASP A 103 -9.88 -4.93 -18.48
C ASP A 103 -8.98 -6.12 -18.12
N GLY A 104 -7.84 -5.85 -17.45
CA GLY A 104 -6.93 -6.86 -16.91
C GLY A 104 -7.39 -7.51 -15.59
N GLY A 105 -8.54 -7.10 -15.03
CA GLY A 105 -9.12 -7.70 -13.82
C GLY A 105 -8.61 -7.14 -12.49
N PHE A 106 -7.80 -6.09 -12.49
CA PHE A 106 -7.29 -5.44 -11.29
C PHE A 106 -8.41 -4.80 -10.46
N LYS A 107 -8.24 -4.77 -9.15
CA LYS A 107 -9.22 -4.22 -8.20
C LYS A 107 -8.82 -2.89 -7.61
N MET A 108 -7.53 -2.57 -7.61
CA MET A 108 -6.97 -1.33 -7.05
C MET A 108 -5.77 -0.86 -7.89
N ALA A 109 -5.56 0.45 -7.90
CA ALA A 109 -4.38 1.09 -8.47
C ALA A 109 -3.67 1.91 -7.39
N ILE A 110 -2.36 1.67 -7.22
CA ILE A 110 -1.49 2.39 -6.28
C ILE A 110 -0.48 3.19 -7.10
N ILE A 111 -0.46 4.51 -6.91
CA ILE A 111 0.49 5.40 -7.58
C ILE A 111 1.70 5.73 -6.71
N THR A 112 2.90 5.73 -7.27
CA THR A 112 4.07 6.30 -6.61
C THR A 112 3.94 7.83 -6.55
N ALA A 113 3.13 8.33 -5.60
CA ALA A 113 2.88 9.78 -5.45
C ALA A 113 4.19 10.54 -5.19
N LYS A 114 5.14 9.94 -4.47
CA LYS A 114 6.52 10.40 -4.33
C LYS A 114 7.44 9.19 -4.20
N HIS A 115 8.43 9.04 -5.09
CA HIS A 115 9.48 8.02 -4.99
C HIS A 115 10.70 8.56 -4.23
N HIS A 116 11.81 7.81 -4.16
CA HIS A 116 13.02 8.17 -3.39
C HIS A 116 13.70 9.46 -3.86
N ASP A 117 13.49 9.88 -5.11
CA ASP A 117 13.96 11.17 -5.64
C ASP A 117 13.29 12.40 -4.98
N GLY A 118 12.19 12.19 -4.24
CA GLY A 118 11.46 13.26 -3.56
C GLY A 118 10.51 14.05 -4.46
N PHE A 119 10.40 13.72 -5.76
CA PHE A 119 9.51 14.42 -6.68
C PHE A 119 8.05 14.05 -6.44
N CYS A 120 7.22 15.06 -6.13
CA CYS A 120 5.82 14.88 -5.80
C CYS A 120 4.92 15.03 -7.03
N LEU A 121 4.06 14.04 -7.28
CA LEU A 121 3.10 14.03 -8.40
C LEU A 121 1.82 14.84 -8.13
N TRP A 122 1.75 15.54 -7.00
CA TRP A 122 0.68 16.48 -6.65
C TRP A 122 1.27 17.84 -6.30
N PRO A 123 0.48 18.93 -6.39
CA PRO A 123 0.95 20.29 -6.09
C PRO A 123 1.08 20.50 -4.56
N THR A 124 2.01 19.77 -3.94
CA THR A 124 2.28 19.83 -2.51
C THR A 124 2.73 21.24 -2.09
N LYS A 125 2.41 21.61 -0.86
CA LYS A 125 2.88 22.86 -0.23
C LYS A 125 4.24 22.70 0.47
N THR A 126 4.72 21.46 0.64
CA THR A 126 5.90 21.15 1.46
C THR A 126 7.22 21.35 0.71
N THR A 127 7.22 21.19 -0.62
CA THR A 127 8.41 21.34 -1.44
C THR A 127 8.10 21.91 -2.82
N ARG A 128 9.10 22.50 -3.46
CA ARG A 128 9.05 22.88 -4.87
C ARG A 128 9.42 21.74 -5.82
N HIS A 129 9.95 20.62 -5.31
CA HIS A 129 10.30 19.46 -6.11
C HIS A 129 9.03 18.64 -6.42
N SER A 130 8.20 19.18 -7.32
CA SER A 130 6.87 18.65 -7.61
C SER A 130 6.38 19.06 -9.00
N VAL A 131 5.27 18.49 -9.43
CA VAL A 131 4.57 18.82 -10.67
C VAL A 131 4.23 20.33 -10.78
N ALA A 132 4.08 21.05 -9.68
CA ALA A 132 3.83 22.49 -9.68
C ALA A 132 5.02 23.31 -10.23
N SER A 133 6.23 22.76 -10.21
CA SER A 133 7.43 23.35 -10.78
C SER A 133 7.77 22.81 -12.17
N SER A 134 6.98 21.91 -12.73
CA SER A 134 7.16 21.35 -14.07
C SER A 134 6.42 22.18 -15.14
N PRO A 135 6.79 22.08 -16.43
CA PRO A 135 6.03 22.70 -17.51
C PRO A 135 4.71 21.97 -17.80
N TRP A 136 4.54 20.76 -17.29
CA TRP A 136 3.34 19.97 -17.52
C TRP A 136 2.09 20.72 -17.05
N ARG A 137 1.11 20.88 -17.95
CA ARG A 137 -0.13 21.66 -17.73
C ARG A 137 0.12 23.09 -17.19
N GLY A 138 1.29 23.67 -17.53
CA GLY A 138 1.67 25.00 -17.06
C GLY A 138 1.87 25.09 -15.55
N GLY A 139 2.32 24.02 -14.89
CA GLY A 139 2.52 23.93 -13.45
C GLY A 139 1.22 23.78 -12.63
N LYS A 140 0.09 23.49 -13.28
CA LYS A 140 -1.23 23.32 -12.65
C LYS A 140 -1.70 21.86 -12.64
N GLY A 141 -0.84 20.93 -13.06
CA GLY A 141 -1.18 19.51 -13.07
C GLY A 141 -1.24 18.93 -11.66
N ASP A 142 -2.15 17.97 -11.47
CA ASP A 142 -2.27 17.14 -10.27
C ASP A 142 -2.56 15.69 -10.72
N LEU A 143 -1.49 14.91 -10.87
CA LEU A 143 -1.61 13.55 -11.39
C LEU A 143 -2.33 12.64 -10.40
N VAL A 144 -2.12 12.85 -9.11
CA VAL A 144 -2.79 12.07 -8.06
C VAL A 144 -4.29 12.27 -8.15
N ARG A 145 -4.75 13.51 -8.40
CA ARG A 145 -6.16 13.84 -8.63
C ARG A 145 -6.70 13.18 -9.89
N GLU A 146 -5.98 13.30 -11.02
CA GLU A 146 -6.42 12.71 -12.28
C GLU A 146 -6.58 11.19 -12.20
N LEU A 147 -5.64 10.50 -11.54
CA LEU A 147 -5.77 9.07 -11.32
C LEU A 147 -6.91 8.73 -10.35
N ARG A 148 -7.06 9.48 -9.25
CA ARG A 148 -8.14 9.27 -8.29
C ARG A 148 -9.51 9.38 -8.97
N ASP A 149 -9.73 10.42 -9.77
CA ASP A 149 -10.98 10.64 -10.49
C ASP A 149 -11.26 9.53 -11.51
N ALA A 150 -10.22 9.06 -12.20
CA ALA A 150 -10.32 7.90 -13.11
C ALA A 150 -10.68 6.62 -12.34
N CYS A 151 -10.08 6.37 -11.18
CA CYS A 151 -10.41 5.22 -10.34
C CYS A 151 -11.88 5.24 -9.91
N ASP A 152 -12.40 6.39 -9.47
CA ASP A 152 -13.81 6.53 -9.12
C ASP A 152 -14.75 6.27 -10.30
N LYS A 153 -14.42 6.85 -11.46
CA LYS A 153 -15.23 6.70 -12.68
C LYS A 153 -15.36 5.24 -13.13
N TYR A 154 -14.30 4.45 -12.98
CA TYR A 154 -14.28 3.05 -13.44
C TYR A 154 -14.51 2.02 -12.33
N GLY A 155 -14.67 2.45 -11.07
CA GLY A 155 -14.92 1.56 -9.94
C GLY A 155 -13.70 0.71 -9.56
N ILE A 156 -12.49 1.26 -9.71
CA ILE A 156 -11.23 0.70 -9.21
C ILE A 156 -10.87 1.41 -7.91
N LYS A 157 -10.44 0.66 -6.90
CA LYS A 157 -9.99 1.24 -5.64
C LYS A 157 -8.68 2.03 -5.85
N PHE A 158 -8.45 3.02 -4.98
CA PHE A 158 -7.29 3.89 -5.07
C PHE A 158 -6.38 3.74 -3.86
N GLY A 159 -5.07 3.65 -4.10
CA GLY A 159 -4.02 3.65 -3.10
C GLY A 159 -2.88 4.61 -3.45
N VAL A 160 -2.08 4.95 -2.46
CA VAL A 160 -0.92 5.83 -2.62
C VAL A 160 0.34 5.20 -2.06
N TYR A 161 1.44 5.30 -2.80
CA TYR A 161 2.78 5.06 -2.29
C TYR A 161 3.42 6.42 -1.98
N LEU A 162 3.94 6.54 -0.78
CA LEU A 162 4.72 7.70 -0.34
C LEU A 162 6.06 7.20 0.20
N SER A 163 7.14 7.41 -0.55
CA SER A 163 8.48 7.01 -0.10
C SER A 163 8.86 7.68 1.21
N PRO A 164 9.19 6.90 2.26
CA PRO A 164 9.77 7.48 3.48
C PRO A 164 11.18 8.02 3.23
N TRP A 165 11.97 7.36 2.37
CA TRP A 165 13.26 7.87 1.96
C TRP A 165 13.09 9.02 0.95
N ASP A 166 13.74 10.14 1.22
CA ASP A 166 13.66 11.36 0.40
C ASP A 166 15.06 11.92 0.16
N ARG A 167 15.51 11.84 -1.07
CA ARG A 167 16.85 12.26 -1.49
C ARG A 167 16.92 13.75 -1.86
N ASN A 168 15.78 14.44 -1.91
CA ASN A 168 15.68 15.87 -2.19
C ASN A 168 15.51 16.71 -0.91
N ALA A 169 14.73 16.25 0.07
CA ALA A 169 14.39 17.03 1.25
C ALA A 169 15.63 17.37 2.08
N ALA A 170 15.94 18.66 2.19
CA ALA A 170 17.11 19.13 2.95
C ALA A 170 17.06 18.78 4.44
N CYS A 171 15.87 18.60 5.00
CA CYS A 171 15.66 18.19 6.39
C CYS A 171 15.73 16.67 6.60
N TYR A 172 15.89 15.85 5.55
CA TYR A 172 16.04 14.41 5.72
C TYR A 172 17.27 14.07 6.56
N GLY A 173 17.09 13.21 7.58
CA GLY A 173 18.15 12.90 8.55
C GLY A 173 18.23 13.88 9.73
N ASP A 174 17.46 14.97 9.71
CA ASP A 174 17.03 15.68 10.91
C ASP A 174 15.67 15.11 11.30
N SER A 175 15.70 14.08 12.15
CA SER A 175 14.53 13.20 12.35
C SER A 175 13.29 13.94 12.83
N PRO A 176 13.33 14.89 13.79
CA PRO A 176 12.13 15.64 14.16
C PRO A 176 11.56 16.50 13.01
N ALA A 177 12.42 17.20 12.29
CA ALA A 177 12.00 18.09 11.21
C ALA A 177 11.44 17.28 10.02
N TYR A 178 12.11 16.18 9.64
CA TYR A 178 11.64 15.36 8.54
C TYR A 178 10.38 14.57 8.89
N ASN A 179 10.23 14.07 10.11
CA ASN A 179 9.00 13.40 10.53
C ASN A 179 7.79 14.34 10.42
N GLN A 180 7.94 15.61 10.79
CA GLN A 180 6.90 16.61 10.58
C GLN A 180 6.61 16.85 9.09
N PHE A 181 7.64 17.05 8.28
CA PHE A 181 7.53 17.19 6.83
C PHE A 181 6.82 16.01 6.16
N PHE A 182 7.18 14.78 6.55
CA PHE A 182 6.58 13.57 6.02
C PHE A 182 5.10 13.43 6.40
N ILE A 183 4.74 13.75 7.64
CA ILE A 183 3.35 13.77 8.11
C ILE A 183 2.53 14.84 7.39
N GLU A 184 3.10 16.00 7.08
CA GLU A 184 2.43 17.03 6.29
C GLU A 184 2.10 16.53 4.88
N GLN A 185 3.05 15.91 4.17
CA GLN A 185 2.82 15.30 2.86
C GLN A 185 1.76 14.20 2.92
N LEU A 186 1.87 13.32 3.92
CA LEU A 186 0.90 12.25 4.15
C LEU A 186 -0.50 12.84 4.42
N THR A 187 -0.60 13.89 5.22
CA THR A 187 -1.88 14.56 5.52
C THR A 187 -2.51 15.15 4.25
N GLU A 188 -1.71 15.78 3.38
CA GLU A 188 -2.22 16.26 2.09
C GLU A 188 -2.84 15.13 1.26
N LEU A 189 -2.12 14.01 1.11
CA LEU A 189 -2.58 12.85 0.35
C LEU A 189 -3.83 12.20 0.95
N LEU A 190 -3.94 12.12 2.27
CA LEU A 190 -5.04 11.46 2.95
C LEU A 190 -6.29 12.35 3.17
N THR A 191 -6.20 13.67 2.90
CA THR A 191 -7.33 14.59 3.08
C THR A 191 -7.85 15.18 1.79
N GLN A 192 -7.05 15.23 0.73
CA GLN A 192 -7.42 15.93 -0.50
C GLN A 192 -8.01 15.02 -1.58
N TYR A 193 -7.80 13.71 -1.53
CA TYR A 193 -8.09 12.77 -2.62
C TYR A 193 -9.19 11.75 -2.29
N GLY A 194 -10.05 12.05 -1.30
CA GLY A 194 -11.16 11.17 -0.92
C GLY A 194 -10.71 9.90 -0.22
N GLU A 195 -11.39 8.77 -0.45
CA GLU A 195 -11.08 7.51 0.20
C GLU A 195 -9.81 6.89 -0.39
N VAL A 196 -8.85 6.57 0.48
CA VAL A 196 -7.61 5.84 0.18
C VAL A 196 -7.72 4.46 0.80
N HIS A 197 -7.53 3.40 0.00
CA HIS A 197 -7.71 2.03 0.47
C HIS A 197 -6.40 1.39 0.93
N GLU A 198 -5.27 1.86 0.40
CA GLU A 198 -3.95 1.40 0.81
C GLU A 198 -2.94 2.55 0.83
N VAL A 199 -2.15 2.61 1.90
CA VAL A 199 -1.00 3.50 2.03
C VAL A 199 0.26 2.64 2.05
N TRP A 200 1.06 2.76 1.00
CA TRP A 200 2.23 1.94 0.78
C TRP A 200 3.52 2.71 1.09
N PHE A 201 4.36 2.17 1.97
CA PHE A 201 5.64 2.74 2.36
C PHE A 201 6.76 1.78 2.03
N ASP A 202 7.76 2.26 1.29
CA ASP A 202 8.95 1.49 0.97
C ASP A 202 9.84 1.26 2.21
N GLY A 203 10.46 0.09 2.27
CA GLY A 203 11.41 -0.26 3.33
C GLY A 203 12.83 0.26 3.09
N ALA A 204 13.11 0.86 1.92
CA ALA A 204 14.40 1.44 1.63
C ALA A 204 14.68 2.66 2.54
N ASN A 205 15.87 2.66 3.14
CA ASN A 205 16.30 3.72 4.05
C ASN A 205 17.79 4.02 3.81
N GLY A 206 18.06 4.94 2.89
CA GLY A 206 19.40 5.43 2.59
C GLY A 206 19.71 6.76 3.26
N GLU A 207 20.82 7.37 2.84
CA GLU A 207 21.21 8.72 3.27
C GLU A 207 20.47 9.78 2.47
N GLY A 208 20.22 10.91 3.10
CA GLY A 208 19.69 12.11 2.46
C GLY A 208 20.79 13.04 1.93
N PRO A 209 20.41 14.24 1.44
CA PRO A 209 21.37 15.22 0.92
C PRO A 209 22.46 15.64 1.90
N ASN A 210 22.19 15.51 3.19
CA ASN A 210 23.13 15.84 4.30
C ASN A 210 24.01 14.65 4.73
N GLY A 211 23.94 13.51 4.04
CA GLY A 211 24.69 12.28 4.37
C GLY A 211 24.19 11.54 5.62
N LYS A 212 23.01 11.88 6.13
CA LYS A 212 22.43 11.23 7.31
C LYS A 212 21.26 10.33 6.93
N LYS A 213 21.07 9.29 7.74
CA LYS A 213 19.87 8.44 7.69
C LYS A 213 18.78 9.00 8.60
N GLN A 214 17.53 8.74 8.22
CA GLN A 214 16.35 9.16 8.97
C GLN A 214 15.95 8.11 10.00
N GLU A 215 15.51 8.57 11.16
CA GLU A 215 14.77 7.78 12.14
C GLU A 215 13.29 8.19 12.08
N TYR A 216 12.43 7.24 11.66
CA TYR A 216 11.03 7.53 11.43
C TYR A 216 10.18 7.36 12.69
N ASP A 217 9.28 8.29 12.95
CA ASP A 217 8.22 8.18 13.97
C ASP A 217 7.02 7.43 13.38
N TRP A 218 7.16 6.10 13.24
CA TRP A 218 6.09 5.25 12.71
C TRP A 218 4.82 5.29 13.54
N ASP A 219 4.90 5.54 14.85
CA ASP A 219 3.74 5.66 15.71
C ASP A 219 2.89 6.89 15.35
N ALA A 220 3.51 8.04 15.15
CA ALA A 220 2.84 9.24 14.66
C ALA A 220 2.27 9.07 13.25
N VAL A 221 2.99 8.38 12.35
CA VAL A 221 2.52 8.05 11.00
C VAL A 221 1.28 7.18 11.05
N MET A 222 1.31 6.06 11.80
CA MET A 222 0.17 5.16 11.94
C MET A 222 -1.04 5.85 12.56
N LYS A 223 -0.85 6.64 13.63
CA LYS A 223 -1.92 7.46 14.24
C LYS A 223 -2.57 8.42 13.23
N THR A 224 -1.76 9.04 12.38
CA THR A 224 -2.25 9.95 11.34
C THR A 224 -3.13 9.22 10.34
N ILE A 225 -2.70 8.04 9.85
CA ILE A 225 -3.47 7.23 8.90
C ILE A 225 -4.78 6.77 9.54
N ARG A 226 -4.73 6.19 10.74
CA ARG A 226 -5.94 5.69 11.43
C ARG A 226 -6.97 6.78 11.69
N ARG A 227 -6.52 8.01 11.94
CA ARG A 227 -7.39 9.18 12.12
C ARG A 227 -8.01 9.68 10.82
N LEU A 228 -7.25 9.73 9.74
CA LEU A 228 -7.67 10.35 8.47
C LEU A 228 -8.34 9.36 7.53
N GLN A 229 -7.84 8.11 7.50
CA GLN A 229 -8.31 7.03 6.63
C GLN A 229 -8.44 5.73 7.43
N PRO A 230 -9.42 5.62 8.34
CA PRO A 230 -9.53 4.48 9.27
C PRO A 230 -9.77 3.13 8.58
N LYS A 231 -10.18 3.14 7.30
CA LYS A 231 -10.39 1.94 6.50
C LYS A 231 -9.19 1.55 5.64
N ALA A 232 -8.17 2.39 5.53
CA ALA A 232 -6.98 2.08 4.76
C ALA A 232 -6.15 0.98 5.44
N VAL A 233 -5.58 0.08 4.63
CA VAL A 233 -4.51 -0.81 5.07
C VAL A 233 -3.16 -0.13 4.88
N THR A 234 -2.19 -0.48 5.71
CA THR A 234 -0.81 0.01 5.62
C THR A 234 0.13 -1.12 5.20
N ALA A 235 0.88 -0.90 4.15
CA ALA A 235 1.85 -1.84 3.56
C ALA A 235 3.19 -1.14 3.46
N ILE A 236 4.11 -1.76 3.53
CA ILE A 236 5.10 -2.69 3.87
C ILE A 236 5.68 -2.28 5.24
N MET A 237 5.99 -0.95 5.39
CA MET A 237 6.32 -0.34 6.68
C MET A 237 5.02 0.06 7.39
N GLY A 238 4.25 -0.98 7.77
CA GLY A 238 2.95 -0.89 8.42
C GLY A 238 2.64 -2.14 9.23
N ASP A 239 1.46 -2.16 9.85
CA ASP A 239 1.02 -3.27 10.71
C ASP A 239 -0.14 -4.09 10.12
N ASP A 240 -0.55 -3.81 8.88
CA ASP A 240 -1.63 -4.54 8.23
C ASP A 240 -1.14 -5.54 7.17
N VAL A 241 -0.15 -5.16 6.37
CA VAL A 241 0.33 -5.94 5.22
C VAL A 241 1.86 -6.02 5.26
N ARG A 242 2.42 -7.20 5.05
CA ARG A 242 3.87 -7.42 4.97
C ARG A 242 4.34 -7.67 3.55
N TRP A 243 5.54 -7.25 3.28
CA TRP A 243 6.24 -7.65 2.07
C TRP A 243 6.60 -9.14 2.11
N VAL A 244 6.43 -9.84 1.00
CA VAL A 244 6.76 -11.28 0.88
C VAL A 244 8.24 -11.58 1.07
N GLY A 245 9.13 -10.60 0.84
CA GLY A 245 10.58 -10.70 1.02
C GLY A 245 11.38 -10.86 -0.27
N ASN A 246 10.76 -10.71 -1.43
CA ASN A 246 11.40 -10.70 -2.75
C ASN A 246 10.52 -9.97 -3.77
N GLU A 247 11.13 -9.54 -4.90
CA GLU A 247 10.47 -8.87 -6.03
C GLU A 247 10.33 -9.79 -7.26
N LYS A 248 10.21 -11.11 -7.02
CA LYS A 248 10.19 -12.10 -8.09
C LYS A 248 8.79 -12.55 -8.49
N GLY A 249 7.75 -12.06 -7.81
CA GLY A 249 6.39 -12.51 -8.02
C GLY A 249 6.08 -13.87 -7.41
N ILE A 250 6.80 -14.27 -6.34
CA ILE A 250 6.71 -15.60 -5.76
C ILE A 250 6.51 -15.51 -4.24
N GLY A 251 5.38 -16.04 -3.75
CA GLY A 251 5.13 -16.31 -2.34
C GLY A 251 5.78 -17.61 -1.86
N ARG A 252 5.64 -17.93 -0.59
CA ARG A 252 5.97 -19.24 -0.03
C ARG A 252 4.85 -20.22 -0.36
N GLU A 253 5.14 -21.49 -0.58
CA GLU A 253 4.11 -22.52 -0.77
C GLU A 253 3.13 -22.61 0.41
N THR A 254 3.59 -22.25 1.61
CA THR A 254 2.82 -22.15 2.84
C THR A 254 2.83 -20.71 3.35
N GLU A 255 2.22 -19.79 2.62
CA GLU A 255 2.18 -18.38 3.00
C GLU A 255 1.08 -18.14 4.03
N TRP A 256 1.46 -18.07 5.30
CA TRP A 256 0.52 -17.85 6.40
C TRP A 256 0.17 -16.36 6.54
N SER A 257 -1.12 -16.05 6.65
CA SER A 257 -1.57 -14.72 7.10
C SER A 257 -1.36 -14.58 8.61
N ALA A 258 -1.58 -15.66 9.37
CA ALA A 258 -1.21 -15.73 10.79
C ALA A 258 0.28 -16.05 10.92
N THR A 259 1.08 -15.12 11.41
CA THR A 259 2.55 -15.23 11.45
C THR A 259 3.11 -14.86 12.82
N ALA A 260 4.19 -15.56 13.21
CA ALA A 260 5.00 -15.20 14.37
C ALA A 260 6.01 -14.07 14.05
N LEU A 261 6.14 -13.67 12.78
CA LEU A 261 6.95 -12.53 12.39
C LEU A 261 6.21 -11.24 12.73
N PRO A 262 6.71 -10.41 13.66
CA PRO A 262 6.04 -9.17 14.03
C PRO A 262 6.23 -8.09 12.95
N PRO A 263 5.27 -7.15 12.80
CA PRO A 263 5.45 -5.96 12.00
C PRO A 263 6.73 -5.20 12.38
N GLY A 264 7.50 -4.77 11.35
CA GLY A 264 8.81 -4.15 11.56
C GLY A 264 8.78 -2.82 12.31
N ILE A 265 7.63 -2.14 12.30
CA ILE A 265 7.40 -0.86 12.99
C ILE A 265 7.22 -1.00 14.51
N TYR A 266 7.01 -2.20 15.04
CA TYR A 266 6.86 -2.37 16.49
C TYR A 266 8.21 -2.33 17.21
N PRO A 267 8.32 -1.61 18.35
CA PRO A 267 9.61 -1.42 19.05
C PRO A 267 10.34 -2.71 19.40
N ARG A 268 9.60 -3.81 19.69
CA ARG A 268 10.17 -5.12 20.08
C ARG A 268 10.36 -6.09 18.91
N SER A 269 10.10 -5.68 17.66
CA SER A 269 10.10 -6.61 16.55
C SER A 269 11.45 -7.29 16.32
N GLU A 270 12.54 -6.58 16.48
CA GLU A 270 13.88 -7.13 16.31
C GLU A 270 14.22 -8.18 17.40
N GLU A 271 13.84 -7.92 18.64
CA GLU A 271 14.01 -8.86 19.75
C GLU A 271 13.21 -10.15 19.52
N LEU A 272 11.95 -10.03 19.11
CA LEU A 272 11.09 -11.18 18.81
C LEU A 272 11.63 -12.01 17.65
N ARG A 273 12.10 -11.37 16.59
CA ARG A 273 12.71 -12.02 15.42
C ARG A 273 13.97 -12.80 15.82
N LYS A 274 14.87 -12.20 16.59
CA LYS A 274 16.08 -12.84 17.09
C LYS A 274 15.76 -14.03 17.99
N GLY A 275 14.82 -13.87 18.91
CA GLY A 275 14.40 -14.91 19.85
C GLY A 275 13.80 -16.14 19.17
N LEU A 276 13.12 -15.98 18.03
CA LEU A 276 12.55 -17.07 17.25
C LEU A 276 13.50 -17.61 16.17
N GLY A 277 14.54 -16.85 15.80
CA GLY A 277 15.41 -17.16 14.67
C GLY A 277 14.69 -17.08 13.31
N ILE A 278 13.62 -16.28 13.21
CA ILE A 278 12.86 -16.11 11.97
C ILE A 278 12.95 -14.67 11.46
N TYR A 279 13.10 -14.55 10.16
CA TYR A 279 13.19 -13.29 9.43
C TYR A 279 12.30 -13.36 8.20
N GLY A 280 12.03 -12.22 7.57
CA GLY A 280 11.13 -12.10 6.42
C GLY A 280 11.41 -13.06 5.26
N LYS A 281 12.64 -13.58 5.13
CA LYS A 281 13.05 -14.58 4.11
C LYS A 281 13.01 -16.04 4.59
N ALA A 282 12.59 -16.31 5.84
CA ALA A 282 12.46 -17.68 6.33
C ALA A 282 11.43 -18.47 5.51
N LYS A 283 11.63 -19.79 5.41
CA LYS A 283 10.76 -20.68 4.62
C LYS A 283 9.35 -20.81 5.20
N ASP A 284 9.23 -20.69 6.53
CA ASP A 284 7.96 -20.77 7.24
C ASP A 284 7.89 -19.64 8.28
N LEU A 285 6.74 -19.01 8.42
CA LEU A 285 6.51 -17.89 9.33
C LEU A 285 5.38 -18.15 10.34
N GLY A 286 4.59 -19.20 10.17
CA GLY A 286 3.38 -19.42 10.97
C GLY A 286 2.97 -20.89 11.10
N GLY A 287 3.80 -21.84 10.70
CA GLY A 287 3.52 -23.26 10.87
C GLY A 287 3.43 -23.70 12.35
N ARG A 288 2.86 -24.87 12.60
CA ARG A 288 2.55 -25.36 13.96
C ARG A 288 3.75 -25.34 14.91
N ASP A 289 4.94 -25.71 14.42
CA ASP A 289 6.16 -25.72 15.22
C ASP A 289 6.63 -24.32 15.62
N ILE A 290 6.38 -23.33 14.76
CA ILE A 290 6.67 -21.91 15.04
C ILE A 290 5.64 -21.38 16.05
N VAL A 291 4.36 -21.62 15.84
CA VAL A 291 3.29 -21.22 16.76
C VAL A 291 3.53 -21.82 18.17
N ALA A 292 3.98 -23.06 18.26
CA ALA A 292 4.28 -23.69 19.56
C ALA A 292 5.39 -22.96 20.35
N ARG A 293 6.36 -22.36 19.66
CA ARG A 293 7.54 -21.69 20.25
C ARG A 293 7.38 -20.18 20.42
N THR A 294 6.48 -19.55 19.66
CA THR A 294 6.30 -18.08 19.72
C THR A 294 5.58 -17.64 21.01
N LYS A 295 5.80 -16.38 21.39
CA LYS A 295 5.07 -15.73 22.47
C LYS A 295 3.86 -14.94 21.97
N GLU A 296 3.86 -14.55 20.69
CA GLU A 296 2.86 -13.69 20.08
C GLU A 296 2.58 -14.18 18.65
N LEU A 297 1.40 -13.91 18.14
CA LEU A 297 1.00 -14.22 16.77
C LEU A 297 0.21 -13.04 16.19
N PHE A 298 0.49 -12.71 14.93
CA PHE A 298 -0.07 -11.55 14.24
C PHE A 298 -0.82 -11.98 12.99
N TRP A 299 -2.00 -11.40 12.72
CA TRP A 299 -2.58 -11.44 11.39
C TRP A 299 -1.86 -10.39 10.53
N TRP A 300 -0.95 -10.82 9.71
CA TRP A 300 -0.09 -9.95 8.89
C TRP A 300 0.14 -10.60 7.52
N PRO A 301 -0.91 -10.54 6.64
CA PRO A 301 -0.88 -11.18 5.32
C PRO A 301 0.19 -10.57 4.43
N SER A 302 0.64 -11.33 3.44
CA SER A 302 1.70 -10.92 2.53
C SER A 302 1.17 -10.28 1.26
N GLU A 303 1.93 -9.31 0.77
CA GLU A 303 1.87 -8.78 -0.58
C GLU A 303 3.08 -9.24 -1.37
N VAL A 304 2.84 -9.68 -2.61
CA VAL A 304 3.87 -10.07 -3.59
C VAL A 304 3.91 -8.99 -4.65
N ASP A 305 4.99 -8.23 -4.70
CA ASP A 305 5.23 -7.21 -5.70
C ASP A 305 6.17 -7.72 -6.80
N VAL A 306 5.88 -7.32 -8.03
CA VAL A 306 6.68 -7.63 -9.21
C VAL A 306 6.33 -6.69 -10.35
N SER A 307 7.30 -6.32 -11.18
CA SER A 307 7.02 -5.53 -12.38
C SER A 307 6.71 -6.42 -13.58
N ILE A 308 5.80 -5.97 -14.45
CA ILE A 308 5.53 -6.60 -15.76
C ILE A 308 6.74 -6.50 -16.69
N ARG A 309 7.62 -5.52 -16.45
CA ARG A 309 8.88 -5.26 -17.18
C ARG A 309 10.09 -5.62 -16.31
N PRO A 310 11.33 -5.60 -16.85
CA PRO A 310 12.53 -5.79 -16.02
C PRO A 310 12.72 -4.71 -14.95
N GLY A 311 12.45 -3.44 -15.27
CA GLY A 311 12.55 -2.32 -14.34
C GLY A 311 11.22 -1.97 -13.69
N TRP A 312 11.26 -1.13 -12.64
CA TRP A 312 10.08 -0.56 -12.01
C TRP A 312 9.54 0.64 -12.79
N PHE A 313 10.41 1.54 -13.26
CA PHE A 313 10.03 2.62 -14.16
C PHE A 313 10.10 2.17 -15.62
N TYR A 314 9.40 2.89 -16.49
CA TYR A 314 9.39 2.60 -17.94
C TYR A 314 10.73 2.92 -18.60
N HIS A 315 11.20 1.98 -19.41
CA HIS A 315 12.34 2.13 -20.30
C HIS A 315 11.99 1.58 -21.69
N ALA A 316 12.10 2.41 -22.74
CA ALA A 316 11.77 2.00 -24.10
C ALA A 316 12.59 0.78 -24.60
N ALA A 317 13.84 0.63 -24.15
CA ALA A 317 14.65 -0.53 -24.44
C ALA A 317 14.07 -1.87 -23.93
N GLN A 318 13.09 -1.82 -23.01
CA GLN A 318 12.41 -2.97 -22.43
C GLN A 318 11.08 -3.33 -23.12
N ASP A 319 10.65 -2.63 -24.17
CA ASP A 319 9.35 -2.85 -24.82
C ASP A 319 9.15 -4.28 -25.32
N LYS A 320 10.23 -4.94 -25.73
CA LYS A 320 10.21 -6.35 -26.13
C LYS A 320 10.43 -7.35 -25.00
N GLN A 321 10.58 -6.86 -23.77
CA GLN A 321 10.88 -7.66 -22.57
C GLN A 321 9.71 -7.74 -21.59
N VAL A 322 8.52 -7.33 -22.00
CA VAL A 322 7.28 -7.51 -21.22
C VAL A 322 7.09 -9.01 -20.95
N LYS A 323 6.84 -9.36 -19.69
CA LYS A 323 6.65 -10.77 -19.28
C LYS A 323 5.57 -11.44 -20.13
N SER A 324 5.81 -12.70 -20.53
CA SER A 324 4.84 -13.47 -21.31
C SER A 324 3.58 -13.76 -20.50
N LEU A 325 2.45 -14.02 -21.16
CA LEU A 325 1.21 -14.44 -20.51
C LEU A 325 1.45 -15.66 -19.61
N ALA A 326 2.13 -16.68 -20.09
CA ALA A 326 2.46 -17.87 -19.30
C ALA A 326 3.24 -17.52 -18.02
N HIS A 327 4.17 -16.57 -18.08
CA HIS A 327 4.93 -16.12 -16.91
C HIS A 327 4.03 -15.33 -15.93
N LEU A 328 3.14 -14.47 -16.41
CA LEU A 328 2.21 -13.73 -15.55
C LEU A 328 1.20 -14.67 -14.87
N VAL A 329 0.72 -15.68 -15.57
CA VAL A 329 -0.14 -16.73 -15.00
C VAL A 329 0.62 -17.53 -13.92
N ASP A 330 1.88 -17.90 -14.17
CA ASP A 330 2.72 -18.58 -13.17
C ASP A 330 2.92 -17.70 -11.92
N ILE A 331 3.18 -16.39 -12.09
CA ILE A 331 3.24 -15.42 -11.00
C ILE A 331 1.92 -15.39 -10.22
N TYR A 332 0.78 -15.32 -10.88
CA TYR A 332 -0.53 -15.30 -10.21
C TYR A 332 -0.72 -16.56 -9.33
N PHE A 333 -0.43 -17.73 -9.85
CA PHE A 333 -0.55 -18.97 -9.07
C PHE A 333 0.49 -19.10 -7.95
N LYS A 334 1.68 -18.50 -8.12
CA LYS A 334 2.74 -18.52 -7.09
C LYS A 334 2.64 -17.36 -6.09
N SER A 335 1.70 -16.45 -6.27
CA SER A 335 1.39 -15.38 -5.32
C SER A 335 -0.01 -15.58 -4.72
N VAL A 336 -1.07 -15.35 -5.48
CA VAL A 336 -2.45 -15.50 -5.03
C VAL A 336 -2.76 -16.96 -4.67
N GLY A 337 -2.32 -17.90 -5.49
CA GLY A 337 -2.46 -19.32 -5.21
C GLY A 337 -1.74 -19.80 -3.95
N TYR A 338 -0.75 -19.03 -3.47
CA TYR A 338 -0.03 -19.27 -2.22
C TYR A 338 -0.49 -18.37 -1.07
N ASN A 339 -1.70 -17.78 -1.18
CA ASN A 339 -2.34 -16.97 -0.15
C ASN A 339 -1.70 -15.58 0.07
N SER A 340 -1.23 -14.94 -1.01
CA SER A 340 -0.78 -13.54 -1.00
C SER A 340 -1.67 -12.68 -1.88
N VAL A 341 -1.66 -11.37 -1.72
CA VAL A 341 -2.17 -10.44 -2.74
C VAL A 341 -1.04 -10.16 -3.72
N LEU A 342 -1.36 -10.16 -5.02
CA LEU A 342 -0.41 -9.80 -6.08
C LEU A 342 -0.52 -8.31 -6.40
N LEU A 343 0.59 -7.59 -6.23
CA LEU A 343 0.78 -6.21 -6.67
C LEU A 343 1.66 -6.20 -7.93
N LEU A 344 1.04 -6.13 -9.10
CA LEU A 344 1.76 -6.11 -10.37
C LEU A 344 2.02 -4.66 -10.81
N ASN A 345 3.28 -4.32 -11.00
CA ASN A 345 3.67 -3.01 -11.48
C ASN A 345 3.56 -2.90 -13.01
N ILE A 346 2.90 -1.84 -13.47
CA ILE A 346 2.68 -1.52 -14.88
C ILE A 346 3.07 -0.06 -15.09
N PRO A 347 4.34 0.22 -15.43
CA PRO A 347 4.84 1.58 -15.48
C PRO A 347 4.36 2.30 -16.76
N PRO A 348 3.66 3.45 -16.65
CA PRO A 348 3.35 4.28 -17.80
C PRO A 348 4.62 4.84 -18.48
N ASP A 349 4.55 5.02 -19.79
CA ASP A 349 5.65 5.54 -20.61
C ASP A 349 5.79 7.07 -20.54
N LYS A 350 6.79 7.63 -21.26
CA LYS A 350 7.05 9.07 -21.25
C LYS A 350 5.91 9.92 -21.83
N ARG A 351 5.02 9.34 -22.63
CA ARG A 351 3.81 10.03 -23.11
C ARG A 351 2.83 10.23 -21.95
N GLY A 352 2.86 9.35 -20.93
CA GLY A 352 1.88 9.27 -19.85
C GLY A 352 0.78 8.27 -20.17
N LEU A 353 1.07 7.22 -20.93
CA LEU A 353 0.17 6.13 -21.27
C LEU A 353 0.74 4.80 -20.80
N ILE A 354 -0.10 3.84 -20.43
CA ILE A 354 0.35 2.45 -20.37
C ILE A 354 0.66 2.01 -21.81
N HIS A 355 1.88 1.54 -22.01
CA HIS A 355 2.39 1.19 -23.34
C HIS A 355 1.56 0.05 -23.97
N GLU A 356 1.39 0.08 -25.29
CA GLU A 356 0.51 -0.83 -26.03
C GLU A 356 0.87 -2.31 -25.82
N ASN A 357 2.15 -2.64 -25.68
CA ASN A 357 2.61 -4.00 -25.39
C ASN A 357 2.14 -4.49 -24.01
N ASP A 358 2.12 -3.59 -23.02
CA ASP A 358 1.64 -3.91 -21.66
C ASP A 358 0.12 -4.08 -21.68
N VAL A 359 -0.62 -3.14 -22.32
CA VAL A 359 -2.07 -3.25 -22.50
C VAL A 359 -2.45 -4.56 -23.21
N GLN A 360 -1.74 -4.94 -24.27
CA GLN A 360 -1.98 -6.19 -24.98
C GLN A 360 -1.72 -7.42 -24.07
N ARG A 361 -0.75 -7.32 -23.18
CA ARG A 361 -0.38 -8.41 -22.28
C ARG A 361 -1.38 -8.59 -21.14
N LEU A 362 -2.07 -7.52 -20.73
CA LEU A 362 -3.07 -7.56 -19.67
C LEU A 362 -4.42 -8.12 -20.13
N LYS A 363 -4.70 -8.10 -21.42
CA LYS A 363 -5.88 -8.72 -22.05
C LYS A 363 -5.73 -10.23 -22.20
#